data_be5057372c6cd4ec4044f40f7fc36629
#
_entry.id   be5057372c6cd4ec4044f40f7fc36629
#
_cell.length_a   1.000
_cell.length_b   1.000
_cell.length_c   1.000
_cell.angle_alpha   90.00
_cell.angle_beta   90.00
_cell.angle_gamma   90.00
#
_symmetry.space_group_name_H-M   'P 1'
#
loop_
_entity.id
_entity.type
_entity.pdbx_description
1 polymer ?
#
loop_
_entity_poly.entity_id
_entity_poly.type
_entity_poly.pdbx_seq_one_letter_code
_entity_poly.pdbx_strand_id
1 'polypeptide(L)'
;MTNIISIQSTVLNDLVGNQAARYVLGSKKYNFYEIPTIILTSHKAHKNSIQLNSKNLNPLVVYNYLKKTYPLQSNDLTIIGYTPNLITAKAIQKIIRKQKKILLDPVMGDVGIGLYINTEVANFFKTIVCEASYISANFFEWSYLNDKNTTNYTLDDLCKDLKIFAEITIGFSGRCYFTENCSKFLES
;
A
#
# COMPACT_ATOMS: atom_id res chain seq x y z
N MET A 1 -2.73 17.62 -16.21
CA MET A 1 -3.42 16.55 -15.43
C MET A 1 -2.45 16.00 -14.42
N THR A 2 -2.92 15.67 -13.23
CA THR A 2 -2.10 15.05 -12.18
C THR A 2 -1.93 13.56 -12.50
N ASN A 3 -0.71 13.05 -12.40
CA ASN A 3 -0.44 11.63 -12.59
C ASN A 3 -0.56 10.87 -11.26
N ILE A 4 -1.08 9.66 -11.33
CA ILE A 4 -1.14 8.71 -10.22
C ILE A 4 -0.50 7.41 -10.69
N ILE A 5 0.47 6.93 -9.92
CA ILE A 5 1.16 5.66 -10.14
C ILE A 5 0.66 4.67 -9.08
N SER A 6 0.05 3.58 -9.48
CA SER A 6 -0.51 2.58 -8.56
C SER A 6 0.26 1.26 -8.64
N ILE A 7 0.94 0.90 -7.55
CA ILE A 7 1.81 -0.27 -7.44
C ILE A 7 1.19 -1.25 -6.46
N GLN A 8 0.35 -2.13 -6.95
CA GLN A 8 -0.39 -3.11 -6.12
C GLN A 8 -0.91 -4.28 -6.97
N SER A 9 -1.65 -5.22 -6.38
CA SER A 9 -2.22 -6.34 -7.13
C SER A 9 -3.20 -5.86 -8.21
N THR A 10 -3.21 -6.55 -9.35
CA THR A 10 -4.27 -6.44 -10.35
C THR A 10 -5.11 -7.70 -10.31
N VAL A 11 -6.40 -7.58 -9.98
CA VAL A 11 -7.35 -8.67 -9.89
C VAL A 11 -8.39 -8.49 -10.98
N LEU A 12 -8.46 -9.43 -11.94
CA LEU A 12 -9.18 -9.21 -13.21
C LEU A 12 -10.70 -9.11 -13.05
N ASN A 13 -11.28 -9.89 -12.15
CA ASN A 13 -12.73 -10.01 -12.00
C ASN A 13 -13.29 -9.47 -10.68
N ASP A 14 -12.45 -8.77 -9.88
CA ASP A 14 -12.89 -8.17 -8.61
C ASP A 14 -12.38 -6.73 -8.49
N LEU A 15 -13.18 -5.87 -7.86
CA LEU A 15 -12.84 -4.47 -7.61
C LEU A 15 -11.94 -4.33 -6.38
N VAL A 16 -10.72 -4.85 -6.48
CA VAL A 16 -9.68 -4.73 -5.45
C VAL A 16 -8.34 -4.35 -6.08
N GLY A 17 -7.42 -3.83 -5.28
CA GLY A 17 -6.09 -3.43 -5.74
C GLY A 17 -6.18 -2.37 -6.87
N ASN A 18 -5.42 -2.58 -7.94
CA ASN A 18 -5.38 -1.66 -9.08
C ASN A 18 -6.75 -1.42 -9.72
N GLN A 19 -7.64 -2.43 -9.74
CA GLN A 19 -8.98 -2.26 -10.30
C GLN A 19 -9.85 -1.31 -9.46
N ALA A 20 -9.81 -1.43 -8.14
CA ALA A 20 -10.52 -0.51 -7.23
C ALA A 20 -9.95 0.91 -7.35
N ALA A 21 -8.63 1.04 -7.33
CA ALA A 21 -7.97 2.33 -7.44
C ALA A 21 -8.28 3.00 -8.81
N ARG A 22 -8.26 2.25 -9.90
CA ARG A 22 -8.64 2.76 -11.23
C ARG A 22 -10.10 3.18 -11.28
N TYR A 23 -11.00 2.39 -10.69
CA TYR A 23 -12.42 2.71 -10.67
C TYR A 23 -12.69 4.05 -9.97
N VAL A 24 -12.01 4.30 -8.86
CA VAL A 24 -12.19 5.53 -8.07
C VAL A 24 -11.42 6.71 -8.66
N LEU A 25 -10.16 6.50 -9.09
CA LEU A 25 -9.21 7.57 -9.43
C LEU A 25 -8.98 7.72 -10.95
N GLY A 26 -9.31 6.72 -11.76
CA GLY A 26 -9.12 6.69 -13.21
C GLY A 26 -10.14 7.53 -13.98
N SER A 27 -10.60 8.63 -13.39
CA SER A 27 -11.51 9.59 -14.01
C SER A 27 -10.77 10.48 -15.02
N LYS A 28 -11.51 11.29 -15.81
CA LYS A 28 -10.95 12.30 -16.72
C LYS A 28 -10.02 13.34 -16.02
N LYS A 29 -9.98 13.35 -14.70
CA LYS A 29 -9.22 14.31 -13.88
C LYS A 29 -7.76 13.88 -13.65
N TYR A 30 -7.46 12.58 -13.71
CA TYR A 30 -6.15 12.02 -13.43
C TYR A 30 -5.66 11.10 -14.55
N ASN A 31 -4.35 11.10 -14.83
CA ASN A 31 -3.70 10.05 -15.59
C ASN A 31 -3.34 8.92 -14.64
N PHE A 32 -3.89 7.74 -14.83
CA PHE A 32 -3.70 6.61 -13.91
C PHE A 32 -2.83 5.53 -14.55
N TYR A 33 -1.68 5.26 -13.94
CA TYR A 33 -0.68 4.29 -14.40
C TYR A 33 -0.61 3.12 -13.43
N GLU A 34 -0.87 1.92 -13.92
CA GLU A 34 -0.82 0.69 -13.13
C GLU A 34 0.52 0.00 -13.25
N ILE A 35 1.03 -0.46 -12.11
CA ILE A 35 2.21 -1.32 -12.00
C ILE A 35 1.78 -2.54 -11.18
N PRO A 36 1.40 -3.66 -11.81
CA PRO A 36 0.98 -4.84 -11.08
C PRO A 36 2.13 -5.43 -10.27
N THR A 37 1.89 -5.74 -9.00
CA THR A 37 2.79 -6.54 -8.16
C THR A 37 2.54 -8.03 -8.33
N ILE A 38 1.28 -8.38 -8.65
CA ILE A 38 0.78 -9.72 -8.98
C ILE A 38 -0.46 -9.55 -9.85
N ILE A 39 -0.74 -10.52 -10.71
CA ILE A 39 -1.98 -10.59 -11.47
C ILE A 39 -2.74 -11.83 -11.06
N LEU A 40 -4.00 -11.66 -10.64
CA LEU A 40 -4.89 -12.73 -10.21
C LEU A 40 -6.15 -12.75 -11.08
N THR A 41 -6.71 -13.93 -11.32
CA THR A 41 -8.01 -14.05 -12.02
C THR A 41 -9.17 -13.55 -11.16
N SER A 42 -9.10 -13.75 -9.84
CA SER A 42 -10.07 -13.29 -8.84
C SER A 42 -9.37 -13.10 -7.49
N HIS A 43 -10.06 -12.52 -6.52
CA HIS A 43 -9.52 -12.36 -5.17
C HIS A 43 -9.14 -13.72 -4.55
N LYS A 44 -8.04 -13.77 -3.78
CA LYS A 44 -7.51 -15.00 -3.17
C LYS A 44 -8.49 -15.72 -2.24
N ALA A 45 -9.51 -15.05 -1.73
CA ALA A 45 -10.58 -15.67 -0.96
C ALA A 45 -11.45 -16.63 -1.80
N HIS A 46 -11.46 -16.45 -3.13
CA HIS A 46 -12.15 -17.38 -4.02
C HIS A 46 -11.33 -18.66 -4.21
N LYS A 47 -11.95 -19.81 -3.95
CA LYS A 47 -11.32 -21.15 -3.94
C LYS A 47 -10.56 -21.48 -5.24
N ASN A 48 -10.99 -20.94 -6.39
CA ASN A 48 -10.42 -21.21 -7.71
C ASN A 48 -9.60 -20.03 -8.25
N SER A 49 -9.15 -19.12 -7.40
CA SER A 49 -8.30 -18.00 -7.81
C SER A 49 -6.96 -18.51 -8.34
N ILE A 50 -6.58 -18.06 -9.54
CA ILE A 50 -5.33 -18.45 -10.19
C ILE A 50 -4.43 -17.22 -10.28
N GLN A 51 -3.18 -17.40 -9.88
CA GLN A 51 -2.14 -16.43 -10.15
C GLN A 51 -1.64 -16.61 -11.59
N LEU A 52 -1.75 -15.56 -12.38
CA LEU A 52 -1.20 -15.53 -13.73
C LEU A 52 0.31 -15.26 -13.62
N ASN A 53 1.10 -16.27 -13.96
CA ASN A 53 2.55 -16.15 -13.91
C ASN A 53 3.06 -15.34 -15.10
N SER A 54 3.69 -14.21 -14.78
CA SER A 54 4.56 -13.52 -15.72
C SER A 54 5.98 -13.56 -15.15
N LYS A 55 6.88 -14.30 -15.81
CA LYS A 55 8.29 -14.35 -15.45
C LYS A 55 8.96 -12.96 -15.46
N ASN A 56 8.35 -12.01 -16.17
CA ASN A 56 8.84 -10.66 -16.37
C ASN A 56 8.09 -9.60 -15.53
N LEU A 57 7.17 -10.00 -14.65
CA LEU A 57 6.42 -9.06 -13.82
C LEU A 57 7.33 -8.51 -12.70
N ASN A 58 8.05 -7.44 -13.02
CA ASN A 58 8.89 -6.73 -12.08
C ASN A 58 8.44 -5.25 -12.04
N PRO A 59 7.96 -4.74 -10.88
CA PRO A 59 7.49 -3.37 -10.77
C PRO A 59 8.50 -2.32 -11.22
N LEU A 60 9.79 -2.53 -10.95
CA LEU A 60 10.84 -1.60 -11.36
C LEU A 60 11.01 -1.53 -12.88
N VAL A 61 10.87 -2.64 -13.58
CA VAL A 61 10.93 -2.69 -15.06
C VAL A 61 9.76 -1.91 -15.65
N VAL A 62 8.54 -2.14 -15.15
CA VAL A 62 7.34 -1.43 -15.60
C VAL A 62 7.45 0.06 -15.28
N TYR A 63 7.88 0.43 -14.07
CA TYR A 63 8.11 1.83 -13.68
C TYR A 63 9.11 2.53 -14.60
N ASN A 64 10.23 1.90 -14.90
CA ASN A 64 11.25 2.49 -15.79
C ASN A 64 10.74 2.68 -17.23
N TYR A 65 9.91 1.74 -17.72
CA TYR A 65 9.22 1.89 -19.00
C TYR A 65 8.25 3.08 -18.98
N LEU A 66 7.39 3.15 -17.96
CA LEU A 66 6.43 4.26 -17.82
C LEU A 66 7.15 5.62 -17.77
N LYS A 67 8.27 5.69 -17.03
CA LYS A 67 9.05 6.92 -16.91
C LYS A 67 9.72 7.37 -18.21
N LYS A 68 10.02 6.44 -19.12
CA LYS A 68 10.56 6.76 -20.47
C LYS A 68 9.44 7.19 -21.42
N THR A 69 8.23 6.66 -21.25
CA THR A 69 7.13 6.84 -22.21
C THR A 69 6.22 8.01 -21.84
N TYR A 70 6.07 8.30 -20.56
CA TYR A 70 5.15 9.30 -20.03
C TYR A 70 5.87 10.33 -19.17
N PRO A 71 5.35 11.57 -19.06
CA PRO A 71 5.98 12.66 -18.31
C PRO A 71 5.80 12.51 -16.79
N LEU A 72 6.17 11.36 -16.25
CA LEU A 72 6.10 11.07 -14.82
C LEU A 72 7.17 11.83 -14.03
N GLN A 73 6.77 12.41 -12.90
CA GLN A 73 7.63 13.20 -12.03
C GLN A 73 7.74 12.60 -10.62
N SER A 74 8.74 13.05 -9.86
CA SER A 74 8.91 12.59 -8.47
C SER A 74 7.79 13.05 -7.53
N ASN A 75 7.07 14.11 -7.87
CA ASN A 75 5.94 14.63 -7.10
C ASN A 75 4.58 13.99 -7.47
N ASP A 76 4.54 13.09 -8.44
CA ASP A 76 3.33 12.35 -8.75
C ASP A 76 2.95 11.45 -7.57
N LEU A 77 1.64 11.32 -7.30
CA LEU A 77 1.18 10.44 -6.23
C LEU A 77 1.49 8.98 -6.58
N THR A 78 2.23 8.32 -5.71
CA THR A 78 2.52 6.89 -5.83
C THR A 78 1.79 6.12 -4.75
N ILE A 79 0.87 5.24 -5.15
CA ILE A 79 0.12 4.35 -4.26
C ILE A 79 0.85 3.02 -4.20
N ILE A 80 1.13 2.52 -2.99
CA ILE A 80 1.76 1.23 -2.76
C ILE A 80 0.80 0.38 -1.93
N GLY A 81 0.43 -0.77 -2.46
CA GLY A 81 -0.47 -1.72 -1.80
C GLY A 81 0.13 -3.12 -1.71
N TYR A 82 -0.69 -4.14 -1.94
CA TYR A 82 -0.32 -5.54 -1.79
C TYR A 82 1.00 -5.90 -2.48
N THR A 83 1.91 -6.47 -1.70
CA THR A 83 3.26 -6.88 -2.11
C THR A 83 3.43 -8.38 -1.85
N PRO A 84 3.55 -9.22 -2.89
CA PRO A 84 3.47 -10.68 -2.75
C PRO A 84 4.71 -11.34 -2.15
N ASN A 85 5.90 -10.74 -2.30
CA ASN A 85 7.17 -11.33 -1.89
C ASN A 85 8.29 -10.30 -1.76
N LEU A 86 9.42 -10.71 -1.17
CA LEU A 86 10.56 -9.84 -0.90
C LEU A 86 11.26 -9.31 -2.18
N ILE A 87 11.23 -10.06 -3.28
CA ILE A 87 11.81 -9.62 -4.57
C ILE A 87 11.03 -8.41 -5.08
N THR A 88 9.70 -8.49 -5.04
CA THR A 88 8.80 -7.37 -5.38
C THR A 88 9.00 -6.20 -4.42
N ALA A 89 9.11 -6.45 -3.12
CA ALA A 89 9.36 -5.44 -2.09
C ALA A 89 10.65 -4.65 -2.37
N LYS A 90 11.75 -5.33 -2.68
CA LYS A 90 13.02 -4.70 -3.06
C LYS A 90 12.93 -3.87 -4.34
N ALA A 91 12.13 -4.29 -5.31
CA ALA A 91 11.85 -3.51 -6.51
C ALA A 91 11.08 -2.23 -6.19
N ILE A 92 10.04 -2.34 -5.34
CA ILE A 92 9.24 -1.20 -4.85
C ILE A 92 10.12 -0.21 -4.08
N GLN A 93 11.00 -0.66 -3.20
CA GLN A 93 11.92 0.20 -2.46
C GLN A 93 12.78 1.08 -3.36
N LYS A 94 13.24 0.53 -4.50
CA LYS A 94 14.00 1.31 -5.50
C LYS A 94 13.14 2.37 -6.20
N ILE A 95 11.83 2.16 -6.28
CA ILE A 95 10.88 3.15 -6.84
C ILE A 95 10.59 4.24 -5.81
N ILE A 96 10.31 3.86 -4.55
CA ILE A 96 10.05 4.77 -3.43
C ILE A 96 11.12 5.85 -3.32
N ARG A 97 12.39 5.47 -3.36
CA ARG A 97 13.53 6.41 -3.28
C ARG A 97 13.55 7.47 -4.39
N LYS A 98 12.75 7.31 -5.43
CA LYS A 98 12.62 8.26 -6.55
C LYS A 98 11.32 9.07 -6.48
N GLN A 99 10.47 8.83 -5.50
CA GLN A 99 9.17 9.46 -5.32
C GLN A 99 9.15 10.28 -4.02
N LYS A 100 8.41 11.38 -4.05
CA LYS A 100 8.28 12.31 -2.91
C LYS A 100 6.89 12.29 -2.29
N LYS A 101 5.90 11.71 -2.98
CA LYS A 101 4.52 11.69 -2.53
C LYS A 101 3.98 10.28 -2.60
N ILE A 102 3.96 9.61 -1.45
CA ILE A 102 3.65 8.19 -1.33
C ILE A 102 2.42 8.01 -0.44
N LEU A 103 1.43 7.27 -0.92
CA LEU A 103 0.35 6.71 -0.13
C LEU A 103 0.66 5.22 0.05
N LEU A 104 0.88 4.81 1.29
CA LEU A 104 1.14 3.43 1.66
C LEU A 104 -0.15 2.78 2.19
N ASP A 105 -0.59 1.71 1.55
CA ASP A 105 -1.61 0.77 2.02
C ASP A 105 -0.89 -0.57 2.32
N PRO A 106 -0.44 -0.79 3.57
CA PRO A 106 0.44 -1.90 3.93
C PRO A 106 -0.34 -3.20 4.08
N VAL A 107 -0.99 -3.64 3.01
CA VAL A 107 -1.88 -4.81 2.95
C VAL A 107 -1.15 -6.06 3.43
N MET A 108 -1.34 -6.42 4.74
CA MET A 108 -0.58 -7.50 5.34
C MET A 108 -1.39 -8.44 6.23
N GLY A 109 -2.52 -8.02 6.77
CA GLY A 109 -3.27 -8.82 7.73
C GLY A 109 -4.57 -8.16 8.20
N ASP A 110 -5.35 -8.90 9.00
CA ASP A 110 -6.58 -8.43 9.61
C ASP A 110 -6.74 -8.94 11.04
N VAL A 111 -7.55 -8.24 11.84
CA VAL A 111 -7.92 -8.70 13.18
C VAL A 111 -8.63 -10.05 13.09
N GLY A 112 -8.23 -11.00 13.94
CA GLY A 112 -8.79 -12.36 13.97
C GLY A 112 -8.23 -13.32 12.91
N ILE A 113 -7.55 -12.79 11.86
CA ILE A 113 -6.89 -13.60 10.83
C ILE A 113 -5.36 -13.62 11.06
N GLY A 114 -4.79 -12.51 11.51
CA GLY A 114 -3.36 -12.32 11.61
C GLY A 114 -2.70 -11.96 10.27
N LEU A 115 -1.40 -12.18 10.15
CA LEU A 115 -0.66 -11.98 8.90
C LEU A 115 -1.08 -13.01 7.84
N TYR A 116 -1.43 -12.55 6.63
CA TYR A 116 -1.64 -13.40 5.46
C TYR A 116 -0.57 -13.20 4.37
N ILE A 117 0.45 -12.38 4.67
CA ILE A 117 1.66 -12.24 3.86
C ILE A 117 2.87 -12.81 4.60
N ASN A 118 3.99 -12.96 3.88
CA ASN A 118 5.24 -13.39 4.50
C ASN A 118 5.76 -12.32 5.48
N THR A 119 6.26 -12.74 6.65
CA THR A 119 6.84 -11.87 7.69
C THR A 119 7.95 -10.96 7.15
N GLU A 120 8.76 -11.43 6.21
CA GLU A 120 9.79 -10.60 5.57
C GLU A 120 9.21 -9.41 4.81
N VAL A 121 8.03 -9.58 4.20
CA VAL A 121 7.32 -8.50 3.50
C VAL A 121 6.64 -7.57 4.51
N ALA A 122 6.08 -8.11 5.60
CA ALA A 122 5.53 -7.29 6.68
C ALA A 122 6.62 -6.42 7.32
N ASN A 123 7.81 -6.97 7.56
CA ASN A 123 8.96 -6.22 8.04
C ASN A 123 9.44 -5.17 7.02
N PHE A 124 9.37 -5.47 5.72
CA PHE A 124 9.65 -4.47 4.69
C PHE A 124 8.72 -3.26 4.82
N PHE A 125 7.43 -3.44 5.08
CA PHE A 125 6.51 -2.32 5.31
C PHE A 125 6.94 -1.46 6.51
N LYS A 126 7.44 -2.05 7.60
CA LYS A 126 8.03 -1.29 8.72
C LYS A 126 9.19 -0.42 8.28
N THR A 127 10.02 -0.88 7.34
CA THR A 127 11.19 -0.10 6.89
C THR A 127 10.82 1.09 6.01
N ILE A 128 9.68 1.06 5.33
CA ILE A 128 9.28 2.11 4.38
C ILE A 128 8.17 3.03 4.90
N VAL A 129 7.60 2.71 6.07
CA VAL A 129 6.50 3.50 6.63
C VAL A 129 6.88 4.96 6.83
N CYS A 130 8.14 5.24 7.22
CA CYS A 130 8.66 6.59 7.40
C CYS A 130 8.88 7.36 6.09
N GLU A 131 8.90 6.68 4.94
CA GLU A 131 9.00 7.30 3.63
C GLU A 131 7.62 7.68 3.05
N ALA A 132 6.54 7.24 3.70
CA ALA A 132 5.17 7.51 3.26
C ALA A 132 4.71 8.91 3.66
N SER A 133 4.06 9.63 2.72
CA SER A 133 3.37 10.89 3.00
C SER A 133 2.00 10.65 3.62
N TYR A 134 1.37 9.53 3.26
CA TYR A 134 0.06 9.11 3.74
C TYR A 134 0.07 7.61 3.99
N ILE A 135 -0.60 7.17 5.04
CA ILE A 135 -0.75 5.75 5.39
C ILE A 135 -2.24 5.42 5.47
N SER A 136 -2.64 4.32 4.82
CA SER A 136 -3.99 3.75 4.91
C SER A 136 -3.84 2.35 5.49
N ALA A 137 -3.96 2.22 6.81
CA ALA A 137 -3.80 0.95 7.51
C ALA A 137 -5.08 0.59 8.27
N ASN A 138 -5.43 -0.70 8.33
CA ASN A 138 -6.43 -1.19 9.26
C ASN A 138 -5.83 -1.31 10.68
N PHE A 139 -6.66 -1.65 11.68
CA PHE A 139 -6.21 -1.73 13.08
C PHE A 139 -5.10 -2.76 13.30
N PHE A 140 -5.15 -3.92 12.64
CA PHE A 140 -4.12 -4.94 12.72
C PHE A 140 -2.80 -4.44 12.10
N GLU A 141 -2.86 -3.87 10.91
CA GLU A 141 -1.71 -3.34 10.18
C GLU A 141 -1.03 -2.22 10.96
N TRP A 142 -1.83 -1.29 11.49
CA TRP A 142 -1.32 -0.24 12.39
C TRP A 142 -0.61 -0.81 13.60
N SER A 143 -1.25 -1.75 14.31
CA SER A 143 -0.67 -2.36 15.51
C SER A 143 0.64 -3.09 15.18
N TYR A 144 0.68 -3.81 14.04
CA TYR A 144 1.87 -4.51 13.60
C TYR A 144 3.02 -3.55 13.27
N LEU A 145 2.74 -2.45 12.57
CA LEU A 145 3.73 -1.43 12.22
C LEU A 145 4.34 -0.76 13.47
N ASN A 146 3.57 -0.65 14.55
CA ASN A 146 4.00 -0.04 15.81
C ASN A 146 4.43 -1.04 16.89
N ASP A 147 4.63 -2.31 16.56
CA ASP A 147 4.99 -3.36 17.51
C ASP A 147 3.99 -3.50 18.69
N LYS A 148 2.74 -3.13 18.47
CA LYS A 148 1.66 -3.28 19.47
C LYS A 148 1.03 -4.66 19.39
N ASN A 149 0.72 -5.24 20.54
CA ASN A 149 0.02 -6.53 20.61
C ASN A 149 -1.49 -6.29 20.54
N THR A 150 -2.15 -6.76 19.48
CA THR A 150 -3.59 -6.59 19.26
C THR A 150 -4.48 -7.24 20.34
N THR A 151 -3.95 -8.15 21.17
CA THR A 151 -4.70 -8.72 22.30
C THR A 151 -4.89 -7.73 23.44
N ASN A 152 -3.97 -6.80 23.64
CA ASN A 152 -3.97 -5.83 24.74
C ASN A 152 -4.11 -4.38 24.26
N TYR A 153 -4.04 -4.14 22.96
CA TYR A 153 -4.16 -2.81 22.35
C TYR A 153 -5.57 -2.64 21.82
N THR A 154 -6.27 -1.64 22.30
CA THR A 154 -7.68 -1.40 21.99
C THR A 154 -7.86 -0.27 20.97
N LEU A 155 -9.06 -0.13 20.42
CA LEU A 155 -9.41 1.02 19.59
C LEU A 155 -9.30 2.35 20.36
N ASP A 156 -9.56 2.33 21.68
CA ASP A 156 -9.39 3.52 22.52
C ASP A 156 -7.93 3.90 22.67
N ASP A 157 -7.02 2.92 22.77
CA ASP A 157 -5.58 3.16 22.80
C ASP A 157 -5.11 3.69 21.44
N LEU A 158 -5.58 3.11 20.34
CA LEU A 158 -5.36 3.64 19.02
C LEU A 158 -5.83 5.11 18.93
N CYS A 159 -7.04 5.42 19.38
CA CYS A 159 -7.55 6.78 19.36
C CYS A 159 -6.73 7.76 20.21
N LYS A 160 -6.15 7.30 21.33
CA LYS A 160 -5.22 8.09 22.13
C LYS A 160 -3.90 8.33 21.43
N ASP A 161 -3.30 7.27 20.87
CA ASP A 161 -2.06 7.36 20.11
C ASP A 161 -2.24 8.28 18.89
N LEU A 162 -3.39 8.21 18.23
CA LEU A 162 -3.72 9.02 17.06
C LEU A 162 -4.03 10.49 17.40
N LYS A 163 -4.61 10.81 18.57
CA LYS A 163 -4.81 12.19 19.01
C LYS A 163 -3.51 12.95 19.23
N ILE A 164 -2.41 12.23 19.48
CA ILE A 164 -1.08 12.81 19.58
C ILE A 164 -0.54 13.24 18.21
N PHE A 165 -1.05 12.65 17.11
CA PHE A 165 -0.62 12.86 15.73
C PHE A 165 -1.59 13.70 14.89
N ALA A 166 -2.36 14.58 15.51
CA ALA A 166 -3.39 15.50 14.96
C ALA A 166 -3.56 15.54 13.43
N GLU A 167 -4.76 15.25 13.03
CA GLU A 167 -5.46 15.21 11.75
C GLU A 167 -5.63 13.80 11.17
N ILE A 168 -6.56 13.09 11.80
CA ILE A 168 -6.93 11.74 11.38
C ILE A 168 -8.32 11.79 10.80
N THR A 169 -8.46 11.28 9.59
CA THR A 169 -9.76 10.90 9.04
C THR A 169 -9.97 9.41 9.26
N ILE A 170 -10.82 9.05 10.22
CA ILE A 170 -11.29 7.67 10.37
C ILE A 170 -12.35 7.44 9.30
N GLY A 171 -12.03 6.62 8.29
CA GLY A 171 -13.00 6.22 7.28
C GLY A 171 -13.95 5.14 7.80
N PHE A 172 -15.15 5.07 7.25
CA PHE A 172 -16.22 4.10 7.60
C PHE A 172 -15.83 2.62 7.42
N SER A 173 -14.67 2.32 6.83
CA SER A 173 -14.15 0.97 6.58
C SER A 173 -13.20 0.45 7.66
N GLY A 174 -13.07 1.12 8.81
CA GLY A 174 -12.13 0.73 9.87
C GLY A 174 -10.67 0.97 9.50
N ARG A 175 -10.37 1.72 8.44
CA ARG A 175 -9.02 2.14 8.06
C ARG A 175 -8.73 3.53 8.59
N CYS A 176 -7.54 3.72 9.12
CA CYS A 176 -7.06 5.02 9.59
C CYS A 176 -6.21 5.67 8.49
N TYR A 177 -6.44 6.95 8.22
CA TYR A 177 -5.66 7.75 7.27
C TYR A 177 -4.84 8.77 8.04
N PHE A 178 -3.56 8.88 7.72
CA PHE A 178 -2.64 9.81 8.39
C PHE A 178 -2.11 10.84 7.41
N THR A 179 -2.04 12.07 7.85
CA THR A 179 -1.34 13.16 7.18
C THR A 179 -0.32 13.73 8.13
N GLU A 180 0.95 13.84 7.66
CA GLU A 180 2.10 14.54 8.20
C GLU A 180 3.07 13.81 9.15
N ASN A 181 4.34 13.80 8.69
CA ASN A 181 5.62 13.58 9.37
C ASN A 181 5.82 12.30 10.18
N CYS A 182 6.25 11.27 9.49
CA CYS A 182 6.73 10.00 10.05
C CYS A 182 7.91 10.10 11.05
N SER A 183 8.56 11.24 11.20
CA SER A 183 9.66 11.40 12.17
C SER A 183 9.25 11.17 13.62
N LYS A 184 7.97 11.32 13.94
CA LYS A 184 7.41 11.05 15.27
C LYS A 184 6.99 9.59 15.48
N PHE A 185 6.99 8.78 14.44
CA PHE A 185 6.51 7.41 14.48
C PHE A 185 7.48 6.43 15.15
N LEU A 186 8.78 6.78 15.19
CA LEU A 186 9.85 5.93 15.72
C LEU A 186 10.35 6.37 17.09
N GLU A 187 9.86 7.49 17.65
CA GLU A 187 10.29 8.02 18.95
C GLU A 187 9.29 7.74 20.08
N SER A 188 8.18 7.06 19.79
CA SER A 188 7.18 6.61 20.77
C SER A 188 7.24 5.08 20.97
#